data_4f0ea3687fb0015f875f40b4884cc622
#
_entry.id   4f0ea3687fb0015f875f40b4884cc622
#
_cell.length_a   1.000
_cell.length_b   1.000
_cell.length_c   1.000
_cell.angle_alpha   90.00
_cell.angle_beta   90.00
_cell.angle_gamma   90.00
#
_symmetry.space_group_name_H-M   'P 1'
#
loop_
_entity.id
_entity.type
_entity.pdbx_description
1 polymer ?
#
loop_
_entity_poly.entity_id
_entity_poly.type
_entity_poly.pdbx_seq_one_letter_code
_entity_poly.pdbx_strand_id
1 'polypeptide(L)'
;MTALVITIPVYWWFGESGIVPVIVLMALSTMLLTVRSSYRVVPLELGGAKGILGEGMEMVRLGVAFTLAAIVGSASEMIVRSYLNVVGDLDVLGLYNAGYMLTVTYAAMVFSAMEADYFPRLSAVQHDMTKTNATVNRQMEVSLLLLAPMLAVLIIFLPVLIPLLFSRQFEAVVSMAQVSALAMYLKVLTLPVAYITLARGRSLAYLFLETSYYVVFILLIVIGYEHWGLYGTGIGITVAHVFDYLLIYTFAYKKYGYRCSVTVFRYAFVQILLGLLAFVLTLTTSGLAYWLTGMAVILSSILFSLRILYRKTHLWQALLRRFHRY
;
A
#
# COMPACT_ATOMS: atom_id res chain seq x y z
N MET A 1 10.50 6.56 -17.92
CA MET A 1 10.78 6.92 -19.33
C MET A 1 11.80 5.96 -19.97
N THR A 2 12.97 5.71 -19.38
CA THR A 2 13.97 4.75 -19.90
C THR A 2 13.40 3.34 -20.13
N ALA A 3 12.50 2.86 -19.28
CA ALA A 3 11.84 1.58 -19.42
C ALA A 3 11.11 1.44 -20.77
N LEU A 4 10.25 2.39 -21.12
CA LEU A 4 9.49 2.34 -22.36
C LEU A 4 10.40 2.39 -23.62
N VAL A 5 11.46 3.21 -23.56
CA VAL A 5 12.41 3.37 -24.66
C VAL A 5 13.20 2.08 -24.93
N ILE A 6 13.48 1.29 -23.90
CA ILE A 6 14.22 0.02 -24.05
C ILE A 6 13.25 -1.13 -24.36
N THR A 7 12.13 -1.21 -23.66
CA THR A 7 11.22 -2.36 -23.73
C THR A 7 10.54 -2.47 -25.09
N ILE A 8 10.02 -1.35 -25.63
CA ILE A 8 9.25 -1.37 -26.87
C ILE A 8 10.09 -1.85 -28.07
N PRO A 9 11.29 -1.31 -28.36
CA PRO A 9 12.08 -1.77 -29.51
C PRO A 9 12.55 -3.21 -29.36
N VAL A 10 12.95 -3.63 -28.15
CA VAL A 10 13.46 -5.00 -27.94
C VAL A 10 12.35 -6.02 -28.14
N TYR A 11 11.13 -5.77 -27.62
CA TYR A 11 9.99 -6.68 -27.87
C TYR A 11 9.53 -6.65 -29.33
N TRP A 12 9.64 -5.52 -30.00
CA TRP A 12 9.30 -5.40 -31.42
C TRP A 12 10.22 -6.28 -32.30
N TRP A 13 11.51 -6.34 -31.98
CA TRP A 13 12.48 -7.07 -32.79
C TRP A 13 12.68 -8.52 -32.37
N PHE A 14 12.61 -8.83 -31.09
CA PHE A 14 12.94 -10.16 -30.54
C PHE A 14 11.72 -10.93 -30.01
N GLY A 15 10.52 -10.33 -29.98
CA GLY A 15 9.32 -10.99 -29.45
C GLY A 15 9.54 -11.55 -28.03
N GLU A 16 9.11 -12.78 -27.81
CA GLU A 16 9.24 -13.47 -26.52
C GLU A 16 10.70 -13.67 -26.07
N SER A 17 11.62 -13.84 -27.02
CA SER A 17 13.06 -13.98 -26.72
C SER A 17 13.67 -12.70 -26.16
N GLY A 18 12.99 -11.55 -26.32
CA GLY A 18 13.40 -10.26 -25.80
C GLY A 18 13.17 -10.07 -24.30
N ILE A 19 12.42 -10.96 -23.61
CA ILE A 19 12.07 -10.82 -22.20
C ILE A 19 13.32 -10.73 -21.31
N VAL A 20 14.21 -11.70 -21.42
CA VAL A 20 15.43 -11.75 -20.60
C VAL A 20 16.39 -10.58 -20.92
N PRO A 21 16.72 -10.30 -22.21
CA PRO A 21 17.51 -9.12 -22.56
C PRO A 21 16.95 -7.79 -22.03
N VAL A 22 15.63 -7.59 -22.09
CA VAL A 22 14.99 -6.37 -21.56
C VAL A 22 15.23 -6.23 -20.05
N ILE A 23 15.06 -7.30 -19.28
CA ILE A 23 15.27 -7.27 -17.82
C ILE A 23 16.71 -6.87 -17.51
N VAL A 24 17.69 -7.46 -18.21
CA VAL A 24 19.12 -7.15 -18.01
C VAL A 24 19.44 -5.71 -18.42
N LEU A 25 18.98 -5.25 -19.57
CA LEU A 25 19.22 -3.89 -20.06
C LEU A 25 18.56 -2.84 -19.13
N MET A 26 17.37 -3.14 -18.61
CA MET A 26 16.70 -2.30 -17.62
C MET A 26 17.49 -2.20 -16.32
N ALA A 27 17.97 -3.33 -15.80
CA ALA A 27 18.78 -3.37 -14.59
C ALA A 27 20.09 -2.59 -14.78
N LEU A 28 20.79 -2.80 -15.89
CA LEU A 28 22.03 -2.07 -16.22
C LEU A 28 21.80 -0.57 -16.39
N SER A 29 20.77 -0.16 -17.11
CA SER A 29 20.46 1.27 -17.29
C SER A 29 20.10 1.95 -15.98
N THR A 30 19.32 1.29 -15.13
CA THR A 30 18.98 1.80 -13.79
C THR A 30 20.23 1.92 -12.93
N MET A 31 21.10 0.90 -12.93
CA MET A 31 22.37 0.93 -12.21
C MET A 31 23.24 2.11 -12.66
N LEU A 32 23.46 2.27 -13.98
CA LEU A 32 24.27 3.36 -14.51
C LEU A 32 23.74 4.74 -14.17
N LEU A 33 22.40 4.93 -14.27
CA LEU A 33 21.77 6.19 -13.90
C LEU A 33 21.89 6.47 -12.41
N THR A 34 21.73 5.46 -11.56
CA THR A 34 21.86 5.58 -10.09
C THR A 34 23.30 5.94 -9.73
N VAL A 35 24.28 5.23 -10.26
CA VAL A 35 25.71 5.51 -10.06
C VAL A 35 26.03 6.94 -10.48
N ARG A 36 25.63 7.34 -11.71
CA ARG A 36 25.86 8.71 -12.20
C ARG A 36 25.20 9.77 -11.32
N SER A 37 23.99 9.53 -10.84
CA SER A 37 23.29 10.47 -9.93
C SER A 37 23.96 10.52 -8.57
N SER A 38 24.40 9.40 -8.03
CA SER A 38 25.10 9.32 -6.75
C SER A 38 26.42 10.10 -6.77
N TYR A 39 27.23 9.91 -7.81
CA TYR A 39 28.49 10.66 -7.96
C TYR A 39 28.30 12.18 -8.10
N ARG A 40 27.14 12.65 -8.56
CA ARG A 40 26.84 14.07 -8.65
C ARG A 40 26.48 14.69 -7.30
N VAL A 41 25.91 13.89 -6.39
CA VAL A 41 25.39 14.37 -5.10
C VAL A 41 26.42 14.17 -3.98
N VAL A 42 27.15 13.06 -4.00
CA VAL A 42 28.17 12.72 -2.99
C VAL A 42 29.47 12.39 -3.73
N PRO A 43 30.46 13.28 -3.75
CA PRO A 43 31.76 12.96 -4.30
C PRO A 43 32.42 11.84 -3.48
N LEU A 44 33.16 10.96 -4.18
CA LEU A 44 33.92 9.88 -3.56
C LEU A 44 35.08 10.46 -2.75
N GLU A 45 34.90 10.56 -1.45
CA GLU A 45 35.99 10.83 -0.50
C GLU A 45 36.51 9.51 0.05
N LEU A 46 37.68 9.08 -0.43
CA LEU A 46 38.34 7.86 0.02
C LEU A 46 39.12 8.04 1.35
N GLY A 47 38.98 9.19 2.00
CA GLY A 47 39.64 9.52 3.25
C GLY A 47 38.83 9.14 4.47
N GLY A 48 39.30 8.17 5.28
CA GLY A 48 38.74 7.90 6.61
C GLY A 48 38.01 6.56 6.78
N ALA A 49 38.54 5.49 6.21
CA ALA A 49 37.91 4.14 6.26
C ALA A 49 37.80 3.48 7.66
N LYS A 50 38.25 4.14 8.73
CA LYS A 50 38.13 3.61 10.09
C LYS A 50 36.72 3.81 10.64
N GLY A 51 35.97 2.72 10.81
CA GLY A 51 34.58 2.69 11.30
C GLY A 51 33.52 2.40 10.25
N ILE A 52 33.81 2.61 8.97
CA ILE A 52 32.87 2.38 7.86
C ILE A 52 32.32 0.94 7.80
N LEU A 53 33.16 -0.06 8.18
CA LEU A 53 32.75 -1.46 8.20
C LEU A 53 31.63 -1.73 9.23
N GLY A 54 31.65 -1.07 10.39
CA GLY A 54 30.60 -1.22 11.40
C GLY A 54 29.25 -0.63 10.94
N GLU A 55 29.28 0.61 10.49
CA GLU A 55 28.09 1.30 9.97
C GLU A 55 27.55 0.62 8.71
N GLY A 56 28.45 0.18 7.81
CA GLY A 56 28.10 -0.59 6.62
C GLY A 56 27.44 -1.92 6.96
N MET A 57 27.90 -2.62 8.00
CA MET A 57 27.30 -3.89 8.43
C MET A 57 25.88 -3.71 9.00
N GLU A 58 25.59 -2.60 9.69
CA GLU A 58 24.23 -2.28 10.12
C GLU A 58 23.30 -2.06 8.91
N MET A 59 23.76 -1.34 7.89
CA MET A 59 23.01 -1.16 6.65
C MET A 59 22.77 -2.48 5.92
N VAL A 60 23.79 -3.35 5.83
CA VAL A 60 23.66 -4.69 5.23
C VAL A 60 22.64 -5.52 6.00
N ARG A 61 22.70 -5.53 7.33
CA ARG A 61 21.73 -6.26 8.16
C ARG A 61 20.31 -5.77 7.96
N LEU A 62 20.11 -4.46 7.85
CA LEU A 62 18.82 -3.86 7.56
C LEU A 62 18.33 -4.26 6.16
N GLY A 63 19.20 -4.17 5.15
CA GLY A 63 18.90 -4.57 3.78
C GLY A 63 18.53 -6.05 3.65
N VAL A 64 19.29 -6.93 4.31
CA VAL A 64 18.98 -8.38 4.34
C VAL A 64 17.61 -8.65 4.97
N ALA A 65 17.29 -8.03 6.10
CA ALA A 65 15.99 -8.23 6.74
C ALA A 65 14.83 -7.69 5.88
N PHE A 66 15.03 -6.56 5.21
CA PHE A 66 14.04 -6.01 4.29
C PHE A 66 13.83 -6.94 3.08
N THR A 67 14.91 -7.47 2.51
CA THR A 67 14.85 -8.45 1.41
C THR A 67 14.15 -9.74 1.85
N LEU A 68 14.46 -10.26 3.05
CA LEU A 68 13.79 -11.43 3.60
C LEU A 68 12.29 -11.19 3.82
N ALA A 69 11.90 -10.00 4.33
CA ALA A 69 10.49 -9.64 4.47
C ALA A 69 9.77 -9.59 3.11
N ALA A 70 10.41 -9.04 2.08
CA ALA A 70 9.88 -9.02 0.72
C ALA A 70 9.73 -10.44 0.13
N ILE A 71 10.71 -11.33 0.39
CA ILE A 71 10.64 -12.75 -0.01
C ILE A 71 9.47 -13.44 0.70
N VAL A 72 9.30 -13.24 2.00
CA VAL A 72 8.17 -13.79 2.77
C VAL A 72 6.84 -13.31 2.19
N GLY A 73 6.72 -12.02 1.84
CA GLY A 73 5.54 -11.47 1.19
C GLY A 73 5.24 -12.13 -0.15
N SER A 74 6.23 -12.18 -1.04
CA SER A 74 6.07 -12.80 -2.37
C SER A 74 5.79 -14.30 -2.29
N ALA A 75 6.46 -15.02 -1.37
CA ALA A 75 6.21 -16.43 -1.14
C ALA A 75 4.79 -16.67 -0.62
N SER A 76 4.29 -15.82 0.27
CA SER A 76 2.95 -15.91 0.82
C SER A 76 1.87 -15.72 -0.25
N GLU A 77 2.06 -14.73 -1.13
CA GLU A 77 1.17 -14.55 -2.29
C GLU A 77 1.23 -15.75 -3.24
N MET A 78 2.43 -16.31 -3.47
CA MET A 78 2.58 -17.51 -4.30
C MET A 78 1.89 -18.73 -3.68
N ILE A 79 1.99 -18.93 -2.36
CA ILE A 79 1.31 -20.01 -1.64
C ILE A 79 -0.21 -19.89 -1.80
N VAL A 80 -0.77 -18.69 -1.59
CA VAL A 80 -2.21 -18.44 -1.76
C VAL A 80 -2.64 -18.73 -3.21
N ARG A 81 -1.91 -18.22 -4.19
CA ARG A 81 -2.22 -18.47 -5.62
C ARG A 81 -2.12 -19.95 -5.98
N SER A 82 -1.10 -20.64 -5.48
CA SER A 82 -0.94 -22.09 -5.70
C SER A 82 -2.08 -22.88 -5.08
N TYR A 83 -2.47 -22.52 -3.86
CA TYR A 83 -3.63 -23.15 -3.18
C TYR A 83 -4.92 -22.95 -3.98
N LEU A 84 -5.23 -21.71 -4.39
CA LEU A 84 -6.43 -21.41 -5.16
C LEU A 84 -6.44 -22.09 -6.53
N ASN A 85 -5.27 -22.27 -7.17
CA ASN A 85 -5.16 -23.00 -8.42
C ASN A 85 -5.44 -24.50 -8.27
N VAL A 86 -5.00 -25.10 -7.14
CA VAL A 86 -5.17 -26.55 -6.90
C VAL A 86 -6.61 -26.91 -6.46
N VAL A 87 -7.19 -26.06 -5.61
CA VAL A 87 -8.50 -26.32 -4.98
C VAL A 87 -9.65 -25.72 -5.79
N GLY A 88 -9.40 -24.59 -6.45
CA GLY A 88 -10.44 -23.81 -7.12
C GLY A 88 -10.37 -23.81 -8.64
N ASP A 89 -9.31 -24.26 -9.27
CA ASP A 89 -9.01 -24.16 -10.70
C ASP A 89 -8.40 -22.84 -11.19
N LEU A 90 -8.07 -22.79 -12.51
CA LEU A 90 -7.46 -21.60 -13.14
C LEU A 90 -8.42 -20.41 -13.23
N ASP A 91 -9.72 -20.64 -13.31
CA ASP A 91 -10.73 -19.58 -13.42
C ASP A 91 -10.84 -18.84 -12.09
N VAL A 92 -10.87 -19.57 -10.97
CA VAL A 92 -10.85 -19.00 -9.61
C VAL A 92 -9.57 -18.22 -9.37
N LEU A 93 -8.42 -18.75 -9.78
CA LEU A 93 -7.14 -18.05 -9.69
C LEU A 93 -7.16 -16.75 -10.51
N GLY A 94 -7.70 -16.78 -11.73
CA GLY A 94 -7.85 -15.62 -12.59
C GLY A 94 -8.72 -14.53 -11.94
N LEU A 95 -9.87 -14.92 -11.41
CA LEU A 95 -10.78 -14.04 -10.69
C LEU A 95 -10.11 -13.41 -9.44
N TYR A 96 -9.48 -14.25 -8.60
CA TYR A 96 -8.74 -13.77 -7.43
C TYR A 96 -7.68 -12.74 -7.80
N ASN A 97 -6.84 -13.04 -8.81
CA ASN A 97 -5.79 -12.14 -9.26
C ASN A 97 -6.34 -10.79 -9.74
N ALA A 98 -7.45 -10.78 -10.47
CA ALA A 98 -8.10 -9.54 -10.92
C ALA A 98 -8.59 -8.68 -9.75
N GLY A 99 -9.28 -9.27 -8.78
CA GLY A 99 -9.74 -8.57 -7.57
C GLY A 99 -8.61 -8.07 -6.71
N TYR A 100 -7.60 -8.91 -6.48
CA TYR A 100 -6.41 -8.56 -5.70
C TYR A 100 -5.62 -7.42 -6.34
N MET A 101 -5.44 -7.44 -7.66
CA MET A 101 -4.75 -6.41 -8.41
C MET A 101 -5.43 -5.04 -8.27
N LEU A 102 -6.75 -4.99 -8.44
CA LEU A 102 -7.50 -3.72 -8.37
C LEU A 102 -7.53 -3.14 -6.97
N THR A 103 -7.56 -3.97 -5.94
CA THR A 103 -7.71 -3.51 -4.55
C THR A 103 -6.37 -3.36 -3.85
N VAL A 104 -5.58 -4.42 -3.78
CA VAL A 104 -4.33 -4.44 -2.99
C VAL A 104 -3.15 -3.89 -3.77
N THR A 105 -2.96 -4.34 -5.03
CA THR A 105 -1.76 -3.97 -5.79
C THR A 105 -1.78 -2.49 -6.21
N TYR A 106 -2.91 -1.96 -6.67
CA TYR A 106 -2.99 -0.54 -7.03
C TYR A 106 -2.93 0.38 -5.81
N ALA A 107 -3.53 -0.03 -4.67
CA ALA A 107 -3.35 0.71 -3.42
C ALA A 107 -1.88 0.70 -2.97
N ALA A 108 -1.17 -0.43 -3.11
CA ALA A 108 0.24 -0.52 -2.79
C ALA A 108 1.12 0.45 -3.61
N MET A 109 0.78 0.70 -4.88
CA MET A 109 1.48 1.69 -5.69
C MET A 109 1.35 3.11 -5.12
N VAL A 110 0.15 3.48 -4.63
CA VAL A 110 -0.06 4.79 -3.99
C VAL A 110 0.71 4.87 -2.67
N PHE A 111 0.71 3.80 -1.88
CA PHE A 111 1.50 3.73 -0.65
C PHE A 111 2.99 3.91 -0.92
N SER A 112 3.56 3.19 -1.90
CA SER A 112 4.98 3.30 -2.25
C SER A 112 5.39 4.71 -2.68
N ALA A 113 4.53 5.42 -3.41
CA ALA A 113 4.80 6.82 -3.77
C ALA A 113 4.84 7.73 -2.53
N MET A 114 4.00 7.48 -1.52
CA MET A 114 4.00 8.24 -0.26
C MET A 114 5.19 7.87 0.63
N GLU A 115 5.62 6.63 0.62
CA GLU A 115 6.75 6.11 1.40
C GLU A 115 8.07 6.74 1.02
N ALA A 116 8.28 6.99 -0.26
CA ALA A 116 9.52 7.57 -0.79
C ALA A 116 9.89 8.92 -0.13
N ASP A 117 8.89 9.74 0.23
CA ASP A 117 9.08 11.00 0.96
C ASP A 117 9.00 10.81 2.49
N TYR A 118 8.14 9.90 2.94
CA TYR A 118 7.89 9.69 4.37
C TYR A 118 9.07 9.05 5.10
N PHE A 119 9.65 7.98 4.55
CA PHE A 119 10.68 7.19 5.23
C PHE A 119 11.94 8.00 5.57
N PRO A 120 12.51 8.83 4.68
CA PRO A 120 13.64 9.71 5.03
C PRO A 120 13.32 10.69 6.15
N ARG A 121 12.12 11.29 6.15
CA ARG A 121 11.67 12.21 7.20
C ARG A 121 11.52 11.53 8.55
N LEU A 122 11.00 10.29 8.56
CA LEU A 122 10.88 9.49 9.78
C LEU A 122 12.25 9.11 10.33
N SER A 123 13.16 8.67 9.46
CA SER A 123 14.53 8.27 9.84
C SER A 123 15.31 9.44 10.44
N ALA A 124 15.11 10.67 9.97
CA ALA A 124 15.76 11.86 10.51
C ALA A 124 15.34 12.19 11.96
N VAL A 125 14.19 11.73 12.42
CA VAL A 125 13.64 12.02 13.75
C VAL A 125 13.52 10.80 14.65
N GLN A 126 14.04 9.65 14.24
CA GLN A 126 13.86 8.35 14.91
C GLN A 126 14.29 8.29 16.38
N HIS A 127 15.22 9.15 16.80
CA HIS A 127 15.75 9.19 18.16
C HIS A 127 14.87 10.01 19.12
N ASP A 128 13.99 10.88 18.59
CA ASP A 128 13.07 11.71 19.37
C ASP A 128 11.64 11.19 19.19
N MET A 129 11.09 10.54 20.23
CA MET A 129 9.74 9.96 20.16
C MET A 129 8.65 11.00 19.99
N THR A 130 8.81 12.21 20.49
CA THR A 130 7.81 13.28 20.30
C THR A 130 7.72 13.66 18.82
N LYS A 131 8.87 13.87 18.18
CA LYS A 131 8.94 14.17 16.75
C LYS A 131 8.53 12.97 15.89
N THR A 132 8.94 11.76 16.28
CA THR A 132 8.51 10.51 15.63
C THR A 132 6.99 10.40 15.64
N ASN A 133 6.34 10.53 16.81
CA ASN A 133 4.87 10.49 16.94
C ASN A 133 4.21 11.56 16.08
N ALA A 134 4.72 12.79 16.07
CA ALA A 134 4.19 13.87 15.26
C ALA A 134 4.29 13.56 13.75
N THR A 135 5.44 13.03 13.30
CA THR A 135 5.70 12.67 11.90
C THR A 135 4.79 11.53 11.44
N VAL A 136 4.68 10.45 12.24
CA VAL A 136 3.81 9.30 11.95
C VAL A 136 2.34 9.72 11.89
N ASN A 137 1.85 10.44 12.91
CA ASN A 137 0.46 10.89 12.95
C ASN A 137 0.14 11.82 11.77
N ARG A 138 1.06 12.72 11.40
CA ARG A 138 0.89 13.60 10.24
C ARG A 138 0.82 12.79 8.93
N GLN A 139 1.66 11.77 8.79
CA GLN A 139 1.61 10.89 7.62
C GLN A 139 0.28 10.15 7.54
N MET A 140 -0.19 9.56 8.65
CA MET A 140 -1.49 8.90 8.71
C MET A 140 -2.64 9.83 8.33
N GLU A 141 -2.63 11.08 8.83
CA GLU A 141 -3.64 12.08 8.47
C GLU A 141 -3.68 12.33 6.97
N VAL A 142 -2.51 12.60 6.36
CA VAL A 142 -2.43 12.91 4.92
C VAL A 142 -2.83 11.69 4.09
N SER A 143 -2.29 10.51 4.43
CA SER A 143 -2.61 9.27 3.72
C SER A 143 -4.10 8.95 3.79
N LEU A 144 -4.71 9.10 4.96
CA LEU A 144 -6.13 8.82 5.15
C LEU A 144 -7.02 9.79 4.36
N LEU A 145 -6.71 11.09 4.41
CA LEU A 145 -7.49 12.11 3.70
C LEU A 145 -7.38 12.01 2.18
N LEU A 146 -6.30 11.43 1.65
CA LEU A 146 -6.14 11.19 0.23
C LEU A 146 -6.74 9.86 -0.21
N LEU A 147 -6.41 8.77 0.49
CA LEU A 147 -6.77 7.41 0.07
C LEU A 147 -8.22 7.04 0.41
N ALA A 148 -8.78 7.50 1.53
CA ALA A 148 -10.12 7.10 1.91
C ALA A 148 -11.21 7.49 0.89
N PRO A 149 -11.24 8.70 0.30
CA PRO A 149 -12.16 9.01 -0.79
C PRO A 149 -11.92 8.14 -2.03
N MET A 150 -10.66 7.84 -2.38
CA MET A 150 -10.33 6.98 -3.52
C MET A 150 -10.84 5.55 -3.29
N LEU A 151 -10.73 5.03 -2.06
CA LEU A 151 -11.24 3.71 -1.69
C LEU A 151 -12.78 3.68 -1.71
N ALA A 152 -13.45 4.74 -1.27
CA ALA A 152 -14.91 4.84 -1.37
C ALA A 152 -15.37 4.84 -2.84
N VAL A 153 -14.68 5.59 -3.71
CA VAL A 153 -14.90 5.54 -5.17
C VAL A 153 -14.67 4.12 -5.68
N LEU A 154 -13.57 3.49 -5.33
CA LEU A 154 -13.24 2.14 -5.77
C LEU A 154 -14.37 1.15 -5.40
N ILE A 155 -14.79 1.11 -4.12
CA ILE A 155 -15.83 0.19 -3.64
C ILE A 155 -17.13 0.35 -4.45
N ILE A 156 -17.59 1.57 -4.68
CA ILE A 156 -18.84 1.84 -5.39
C ILE A 156 -18.71 1.57 -6.90
N PHE A 157 -17.56 1.85 -7.50
CA PHE A 157 -17.39 1.70 -8.96
C PHE A 157 -16.86 0.33 -9.39
N LEU A 158 -16.45 -0.58 -8.50
CA LEU A 158 -15.98 -1.93 -8.85
C LEU A 158 -16.94 -2.70 -9.78
N PRO A 159 -18.30 -2.64 -9.62
CA PRO A 159 -19.21 -3.31 -10.54
C PRO A 159 -19.12 -2.82 -12.00
N VAL A 160 -18.62 -1.62 -12.23
CA VAL A 160 -18.37 -1.05 -13.56
C VAL A 160 -16.93 -1.25 -13.99
N LEU A 161 -15.98 -1.06 -13.07
CA LEU A 161 -14.55 -1.14 -13.37
C LEU A 161 -14.12 -2.55 -13.76
N ILE A 162 -14.63 -3.58 -13.08
CA ILE A 162 -14.24 -4.96 -13.36
C ILE A 162 -14.66 -5.40 -14.76
N PRO A 163 -15.93 -5.29 -15.18
CA PRO A 163 -16.33 -5.63 -16.55
C PRO A 163 -15.64 -4.78 -17.61
N LEU A 164 -15.34 -3.52 -17.30
CA LEU A 164 -14.67 -2.60 -18.23
C LEU A 164 -13.20 -2.96 -18.46
N LEU A 165 -12.47 -3.36 -17.41
CA LEU A 165 -11.04 -3.61 -17.48
C LEU A 165 -10.69 -5.06 -17.85
N PHE A 166 -11.53 -6.03 -17.47
CA PHE A 166 -11.27 -7.44 -17.72
C PHE A 166 -12.28 -8.05 -18.69
N SER A 167 -13.48 -8.29 -18.28
CA SER A 167 -14.66 -8.68 -19.07
C SER A 167 -15.83 -8.98 -18.12
N ARG A 168 -17.05 -9.24 -18.66
CA ARG A 168 -18.20 -9.63 -17.83
C ARG A 168 -18.01 -10.93 -17.05
N GLN A 169 -17.17 -11.84 -17.54
CA GLN A 169 -16.86 -13.10 -16.84
C GLN A 169 -16.25 -12.85 -15.44
N PHE A 170 -15.64 -11.69 -15.23
CA PHE A 170 -15.04 -11.31 -13.96
C PHE A 170 -16.02 -10.65 -12.98
N GLU A 171 -17.30 -10.49 -13.30
CA GLU A 171 -18.30 -9.92 -12.37
C GLU A 171 -18.38 -10.66 -11.04
N ALA A 172 -18.10 -11.98 -11.03
CA ALA A 172 -18.09 -12.80 -9.82
C ALA A 172 -17.09 -12.34 -8.75
N VAL A 173 -16.05 -11.58 -9.14
CA VAL A 173 -15.04 -11.10 -8.20
C VAL A 173 -15.38 -9.76 -7.56
N VAL A 174 -16.42 -9.07 -8.02
CA VAL A 174 -16.80 -7.74 -7.51
C VAL A 174 -16.95 -7.73 -6.00
N SER A 175 -17.71 -8.66 -5.44
CA SER A 175 -17.96 -8.74 -3.99
C SER A 175 -16.69 -9.01 -3.19
N MET A 176 -15.81 -9.89 -3.66
CA MET A 176 -14.50 -10.15 -3.06
C MET A 176 -13.65 -8.87 -3.06
N ALA A 177 -13.59 -8.18 -4.19
CA ALA A 177 -12.82 -6.95 -4.33
C ALA A 177 -13.37 -5.82 -3.43
N GLN A 178 -14.69 -5.68 -3.30
CA GLN A 178 -15.31 -4.70 -2.42
C GLN A 178 -14.95 -4.91 -0.95
N VAL A 179 -14.96 -6.16 -0.46
CA VAL A 179 -14.52 -6.50 0.89
C VAL A 179 -13.03 -6.23 1.05
N SER A 180 -12.20 -6.69 0.10
CA SER A 180 -10.74 -6.48 0.15
C SER A 180 -10.34 -5.00 0.17
N ALA A 181 -11.12 -4.13 -0.48
CA ALA A 181 -10.88 -2.69 -0.47
C ALA A 181 -11.00 -2.09 0.95
N LEU A 182 -11.81 -2.68 1.84
CA LEU A 182 -11.89 -2.27 3.25
C LEU A 182 -10.58 -2.48 3.99
N ALA A 183 -9.82 -3.51 3.64
CA ALA A 183 -8.51 -3.76 4.22
C ALA A 183 -7.55 -2.58 4.02
N MET A 184 -7.68 -1.87 2.92
CA MET A 184 -6.80 -0.75 2.59
C MET A 184 -7.00 0.47 3.51
N TYR A 185 -8.18 0.66 4.09
CA TYR A 185 -8.38 1.66 5.16
C TYR A 185 -7.52 1.35 6.39
N LEU A 186 -7.39 0.08 6.74
CA LEU A 186 -6.53 -0.35 7.85
C LEU A 186 -5.05 -0.22 7.47
N LYS A 187 -4.68 -0.57 6.24
CA LYS A 187 -3.30 -0.44 5.74
C LYS A 187 -2.82 1.01 5.79
N VAL A 188 -3.68 1.99 5.49
CA VAL A 188 -3.39 3.43 5.65
C VAL A 188 -2.92 3.77 7.07
N LEU A 189 -3.50 3.13 8.08
CA LEU A 189 -3.18 3.37 9.49
C LEU A 189 -1.97 2.55 9.95
N THR A 190 -1.82 1.33 9.45
CA THR A 190 -0.78 0.39 9.87
C THR A 190 0.59 0.77 9.32
N LEU A 191 0.67 1.08 8.04
CA LEU A 191 1.93 1.24 7.31
C LEU A 191 2.86 2.31 7.90
N PRO A 192 2.40 3.55 8.20
CA PRO A 192 3.27 4.55 8.80
C PRO A 192 3.81 4.16 10.16
N VAL A 193 3.06 3.37 10.95
CA VAL A 193 3.48 2.89 12.26
C VAL A 193 4.51 1.76 12.14
N ALA A 194 4.34 0.85 11.17
CA ALA A 194 5.27 -0.25 10.91
C ALA A 194 6.69 0.26 10.62
N TYR A 195 6.78 1.37 9.90
CA TYR A 195 8.06 1.98 9.55
C TYR A 195 8.85 2.58 10.73
N ILE A 196 8.24 2.79 11.90
CA ILE A 196 9.00 3.15 13.11
C ILE A 196 10.04 2.08 13.42
N THR A 197 9.68 0.80 13.28
CA THR A 197 10.56 -0.34 13.54
C THR A 197 11.73 -0.37 12.57
N LEU A 198 11.44 -0.11 11.29
CA LEU A 198 12.44 -0.08 10.22
C LEU A 198 13.37 1.13 10.37
N ALA A 199 12.83 2.33 10.59
CA ALA A 199 13.60 3.56 10.78
C ALA A 199 14.57 3.45 11.97
N ARG A 200 14.21 2.72 13.02
CA ARG A 200 15.05 2.45 14.19
C ARG A 200 16.08 1.34 14.01
N GLY A 201 16.26 0.82 12.80
CA GLY A 201 17.20 -0.25 12.51
C GLY A 201 16.88 -1.60 13.19
N ARG A 202 15.65 -1.78 13.71
CA ARG A 202 15.22 -3.03 14.37
C ARG A 202 14.75 -4.05 13.35
N SER A 203 15.67 -4.43 12.48
CA SER A 203 15.41 -5.28 11.31
C SER A 203 14.77 -6.63 11.65
N LEU A 204 15.22 -7.31 12.72
CA LEU A 204 14.64 -8.59 13.14
C LEU A 204 13.20 -8.45 13.67
N ALA A 205 12.91 -7.35 14.39
CA ALA A 205 11.55 -7.09 14.84
C ALA A 205 10.62 -6.81 13.66
N TYR A 206 11.10 -6.04 12.66
CA TYR A 206 10.35 -5.79 11.44
C TYR A 206 10.05 -7.10 10.69
N LEU A 207 11.07 -7.94 10.47
CA LEU A 207 10.90 -9.25 9.83
C LEU A 207 9.91 -10.15 10.59
N PHE A 208 9.97 -10.17 11.93
CA PHE A 208 9.04 -10.94 12.75
C PHE A 208 7.59 -10.46 12.60
N LEU A 209 7.36 -9.15 12.60
CA LEU A 209 6.03 -8.56 12.45
C LEU A 209 5.45 -8.89 11.05
N GLU A 210 6.22 -8.68 9.99
CA GLU A 210 5.83 -9.00 8.62
C GLU A 210 5.54 -10.51 8.46
N THR A 211 6.42 -11.37 8.98
CA THR A 211 6.21 -12.83 8.90
C THR A 211 4.94 -13.25 9.65
N SER A 212 4.70 -12.69 10.84
CA SER A 212 3.49 -12.97 11.62
C SER A 212 2.21 -12.58 10.87
N TYR A 213 2.23 -11.41 10.22
CA TYR A 213 1.12 -10.98 9.37
C TYR A 213 0.88 -11.95 8.20
N TYR A 214 1.93 -12.33 7.46
CA TYR A 214 1.76 -13.20 6.29
C TYR A 214 1.33 -14.62 6.63
N VAL A 215 1.75 -15.16 7.79
CA VAL A 215 1.25 -16.45 8.27
C VAL A 215 -0.27 -16.38 8.51
N VAL A 216 -0.73 -15.36 9.21
CA VAL A 216 -2.17 -15.15 9.48
C VAL A 216 -2.93 -14.86 8.17
N PHE A 217 -2.34 -14.09 7.26
CA PHE A 217 -2.89 -13.79 5.93
C PHE A 217 -3.18 -15.07 5.13
N ILE A 218 -2.21 -16.00 5.03
CA ILE A 218 -2.41 -17.28 4.34
C ILE A 218 -3.53 -18.07 5.01
N LEU A 219 -3.47 -18.24 6.33
CA LEU A 219 -4.45 -19.04 7.08
C LEU A 219 -5.87 -18.50 6.90
N LEU A 220 -6.05 -17.18 7.02
CA LEU A 220 -7.38 -16.57 6.91
C LEU A 220 -7.93 -16.59 5.48
N ILE A 221 -7.08 -16.51 4.46
CA ILE A 221 -7.53 -16.64 3.05
C ILE A 221 -7.95 -18.08 2.78
N VAL A 222 -7.16 -19.08 3.22
CA VAL A 222 -7.51 -20.50 3.06
C VAL A 222 -8.83 -20.81 3.76
N ILE A 223 -8.95 -20.46 5.04
CA ILE A 223 -10.19 -20.68 5.81
C ILE A 223 -11.37 -19.95 5.16
N GLY A 224 -11.16 -18.69 4.75
CA GLY A 224 -12.20 -17.90 4.08
C GLY A 224 -12.67 -18.54 2.79
N TYR A 225 -11.73 -19.02 1.96
CA TYR A 225 -12.06 -19.70 0.72
C TYR A 225 -12.84 -20.99 0.92
N GLU A 226 -12.46 -21.82 1.90
CA GLU A 226 -13.15 -23.07 2.20
C GLU A 226 -14.60 -22.86 2.66
N HIS A 227 -14.90 -21.76 3.37
CA HIS A 227 -16.25 -21.53 3.92
C HIS A 227 -17.14 -20.69 2.99
N TRP A 228 -16.58 -19.75 2.24
CA TRP A 228 -17.34 -18.77 1.43
C TRP A 228 -16.79 -18.59 0.02
N GLY A 229 -15.97 -19.53 -0.47
CA GLY A 229 -15.37 -19.45 -1.80
C GLY A 229 -14.57 -18.17 -2.01
N LEU A 230 -14.64 -17.64 -3.23
CA LEU A 230 -13.91 -16.45 -3.63
C LEU A 230 -14.22 -15.22 -2.74
N TYR A 231 -15.48 -15.03 -2.36
CA TYR A 231 -15.88 -13.95 -1.43
C TYR A 231 -15.14 -14.04 -0.08
N GLY A 232 -14.98 -15.26 0.42
CA GLY A 232 -14.27 -15.53 1.67
C GLY A 232 -12.79 -15.14 1.63
N THR A 233 -12.14 -15.17 0.47
CA THR A 233 -10.75 -14.67 0.35
C THR A 233 -10.68 -13.16 0.66
N GLY A 234 -11.66 -12.39 0.21
CA GLY A 234 -11.77 -10.96 0.55
C GLY A 234 -11.96 -10.70 2.03
N ILE A 235 -12.79 -11.53 2.69
CA ILE A 235 -12.96 -11.50 4.16
C ILE A 235 -11.62 -11.83 4.82
N GLY A 236 -10.94 -12.89 4.38
CA GLY A 236 -9.62 -13.30 4.89
C GLY A 236 -8.59 -12.18 4.82
N ILE A 237 -8.50 -11.51 3.67
CA ILE A 237 -7.62 -10.34 3.48
C ILE A 237 -7.96 -9.25 4.49
N THR A 238 -9.23 -8.91 4.64
CA THR A 238 -9.67 -7.81 5.53
C THR A 238 -9.40 -8.14 6.99
N VAL A 239 -9.71 -9.35 7.44
CA VAL A 239 -9.45 -9.79 8.82
C VAL A 239 -7.95 -9.88 9.10
N ALA A 240 -7.13 -10.31 8.12
CA ALA A 240 -5.67 -10.31 8.26
C ALA A 240 -5.13 -8.88 8.47
N HIS A 241 -5.69 -7.88 7.81
CA HIS A 241 -5.29 -6.48 8.04
C HIS A 241 -5.78 -5.92 9.38
N VAL A 242 -6.89 -6.42 9.93
CA VAL A 242 -7.28 -6.12 11.32
C VAL A 242 -6.24 -6.67 12.30
N PHE A 243 -5.82 -7.92 12.09
CA PHE A 243 -4.74 -8.52 12.89
C PHE A 243 -3.44 -7.73 12.78
N ASP A 244 -3.02 -7.37 11.56
CA ASP A 244 -1.83 -6.56 11.29
C ASP A 244 -1.87 -5.22 12.03
N TYR A 245 -2.99 -4.50 11.95
CA TYR A 245 -3.18 -3.25 12.67
C TYR A 245 -3.01 -3.43 14.19
N LEU A 246 -3.66 -4.41 14.77
CA LEU A 246 -3.58 -4.69 16.22
C LEU A 246 -2.16 -5.09 16.63
N LEU A 247 -1.49 -5.92 15.83
CA LEU A 247 -0.12 -6.38 16.07
C LEU A 247 0.87 -5.21 16.05
N ILE A 248 0.88 -4.45 14.96
CA ILE A 248 1.80 -3.33 14.74
C ILE A 248 1.56 -2.21 15.76
N TYR A 249 0.30 -1.84 15.99
CA TYR A 249 -0.05 -0.80 16.96
C TYR A 249 0.37 -1.19 18.38
N THR A 250 0.06 -2.42 18.81
CA THR A 250 0.39 -2.92 20.14
C THR A 250 1.91 -2.99 20.33
N PHE A 251 2.64 -3.47 19.33
CA PHE A 251 4.08 -3.51 19.36
C PHE A 251 4.69 -2.10 19.44
N ALA A 252 4.27 -1.18 18.59
CA ALA A 252 4.78 0.19 18.58
C ALA A 252 4.45 0.94 19.88
N TYR A 253 3.25 0.74 20.43
CA TYR A 253 2.85 1.31 21.72
C TYR A 253 3.72 0.81 22.86
N LYS A 254 3.85 -0.53 23.01
CA LYS A 254 4.62 -1.14 24.12
C LYS A 254 6.13 -0.91 24.00
N LYS A 255 6.66 -1.01 22.78
CA LYS A 255 8.12 -0.98 22.56
C LYS A 255 8.67 0.43 22.39
N TYR A 256 7.92 1.32 21.76
CA TYR A 256 8.40 2.67 21.40
C TYR A 256 7.62 3.79 22.08
N GLY A 257 6.51 3.48 22.76
CA GLY A 257 5.63 4.51 23.34
C GLY A 257 4.86 5.30 22.28
N TYR A 258 4.66 4.73 21.10
CA TYR A 258 3.87 5.37 20.05
C TYR A 258 2.44 5.60 20.53
N ARG A 259 1.89 6.79 20.23
CA ARG A 259 0.49 7.15 20.54
C ARG A 259 -0.17 7.77 19.33
N CYS A 260 -1.28 7.18 18.93
CA CYS A 260 -2.12 7.76 17.90
C CYS A 260 -2.76 9.06 18.42
N SER A 261 -2.72 10.11 17.59
CA SER A 261 -3.35 11.38 17.95
C SER A 261 -4.88 11.28 17.89
N VAL A 262 -5.57 12.06 18.75
CA VAL A 262 -7.02 12.16 18.73
C VAL A 262 -7.53 12.63 17.36
N THR A 263 -6.75 13.45 16.67
CA THR A 263 -7.06 13.95 15.32
C THR A 263 -7.10 12.82 14.30
N VAL A 264 -6.06 11.97 14.27
CA VAL A 264 -6.03 10.78 13.40
C VAL A 264 -7.20 9.86 13.71
N PHE A 265 -7.45 9.60 15.00
CA PHE A 265 -8.57 8.75 15.42
C PHE A 265 -9.92 9.27 14.90
N ARG A 266 -10.19 10.58 15.04
CA ARG A 266 -11.43 11.19 14.53
C ARG A 266 -11.56 11.08 13.02
N TYR A 267 -10.48 11.33 12.27
CA TYR A 267 -10.50 11.23 10.81
C TYR A 267 -10.67 9.78 10.36
N ALA A 268 -9.96 8.86 11.01
CA ALA A 268 -10.08 7.43 10.74
C ALA A 268 -11.50 6.93 11.03
N PHE A 269 -12.09 7.31 12.16
CA PHE A 269 -13.44 6.93 12.52
C PHE A 269 -14.46 7.37 11.45
N VAL A 270 -14.41 8.64 11.03
CA VAL A 270 -15.34 9.16 10.01
C VAL A 270 -15.12 8.47 8.66
N GLN A 271 -13.88 8.36 8.21
CA GLN A 271 -13.58 7.79 6.89
C GLN A 271 -13.81 6.28 6.81
N ILE A 272 -13.48 5.54 7.86
CA ILE A 272 -13.75 4.10 7.92
C ILE A 272 -15.27 3.86 7.99
N LEU A 273 -16.01 4.67 8.75
CA LEU A 273 -17.46 4.58 8.79
C LEU A 273 -18.10 4.84 7.42
N LEU A 274 -17.61 5.84 6.68
CA LEU A 274 -18.04 6.10 5.30
C LEU A 274 -17.66 4.94 4.36
N GLY A 275 -16.48 4.36 4.51
CA GLY A 275 -16.06 3.17 3.76
C GLY A 275 -16.94 1.94 4.05
N LEU A 276 -17.24 1.70 5.33
CA LEU A 276 -18.16 0.64 5.74
C LEU A 276 -19.58 0.89 5.21
N LEU A 277 -20.05 2.14 5.26
CA LEU A 277 -21.34 2.52 4.70
C LEU A 277 -21.38 2.28 3.18
N ALA A 278 -20.32 2.67 2.45
CA ALA A 278 -20.16 2.37 1.04
C ALA A 278 -20.28 0.86 0.78
N PHE A 279 -19.59 0.05 1.57
CA PHE A 279 -19.66 -1.41 1.46
C PHE A 279 -21.06 -1.96 1.80
N VAL A 280 -21.70 -1.51 2.88
CA VAL A 280 -23.07 -1.96 3.24
C VAL A 280 -24.07 -1.62 2.13
N LEU A 281 -23.94 -0.47 1.49
CA LEU A 281 -24.78 -0.09 0.35
C LEU A 281 -24.66 -1.08 -0.82
N THR A 282 -23.47 -1.67 -1.03
CA THR A 282 -23.30 -2.71 -2.07
C THR A 282 -24.09 -3.98 -1.79
N LEU A 283 -24.41 -4.26 -0.53
CA LEU A 283 -25.17 -5.43 -0.10
C LEU A 283 -26.69 -5.19 -0.02
N THR A 284 -27.10 -3.93 0.17
CA THR A 284 -28.51 -3.60 0.53
C THR A 284 -29.25 -2.85 -0.54
N THR A 285 -28.56 -2.25 -1.51
CA THR A 285 -29.18 -1.40 -2.53
C THR A 285 -28.81 -1.86 -3.94
N SER A 286 -29.68 -1.56 -4.89
CA SER A 286 -29.48 -1.90 -6.31
C SER A 286 -30.06 -0.80 -7.23
N GLY A 287 -29.72 -0.85 -8.52
CA GLY A 287 -30.23 0.07 -9.54
C GLY A 287 -29.90 1.54 -9.24
N LEU A 288 -30.89 2.43 -9.43
CA LEU A 288 -30.70 3.88 -9.25
C LEU A 288 -30.40 4.26 -7.80
N ALA A 289 -31.01 3.58 -6.83
CA ALA A 289 -30.77 3.83 -5.39
C ALA A 289 -29.31 3.59 -5.00
N TYR A 290 -28.69 2.53 -5.52
CA TYR A 290 -27.27 2.23 -5.34
C TYR A 290 -26.39 3.38 -5.80
N TRP A 291 -26.62 3.89 -7.00
CA TRP A 291 -25.80 4.97 -7.55
C TRP A 291 -25.99 6.29 -6.81
N LEU A 292 -27.23 6.65 -6.49
CA LEU A 292 -27.52 7.92 -5.76
C LEU A 292 -26.92 7.91 -4.36
N THR A 293 -27.14 6.83 -3.61
CA THR A 293 -26.60 6.72 -2.24
C THR A 293 -25.09 6.55 -2.22
N GLY A 294 -24.54 5.76 -3.15
CA GLY A 294 -23.10 5.60 -3.32
C GLY A 294 -22.40 6.91 -3.66
N MET A 295 -22.94 7.69 -4.59
CA MET A 295 -22.41 9.02 -4.91
C MET A 295 -22.50 9.98 -3.72
N ALA A 296 -23.57 9.92 -2.92
CA ALA A 296 -23.67 10.73 -1.70
C ALA A 296 -22.56 10.40 -0.68
N VAL A 297 -22.25 9.11 -0.50
CA VAL A 297 -21.14 8.67 0.37
C VAL A 297 -19.78 9.13 -0.16
N ILE A 298 -19.53 8.95 -1.48
CA ILE A 298 -18.30 9.41 -2.13
C ILE A 298 -18.13 10.92 -1.94
N LEU A 299 -19.17 11.72 -2.25
CA LEU A 299 -19.13 13.17 -2.09
C LEU A 299 -18.90 13.57 -0.63
N SER A 300 -19.51 12.88 0.32
CA SER A 300 -19.31 13.13 1.75
C SER A 300 -17.85 12.89 2.15
N SER A 301 -17.22 11.79 1.70
CA SER A 301 -15.83 11.48 1.96
C SER A 301 -14.87 12.50 1.31
N ILE A 302 -15.14 12.89 0.05
CA ILE A 302 -14.36 13.90 -0.66
C ILE A 302 -14.46 15.26 0.05
N LEU A 303 -15.67 15.72 0.36
CA LEU A 303 -15.89 17.01 1.01
C LEU A 303 -15.25 17.06 2.40
N PHE A 304 -15.35 15.98 3.18
CA PHE A 304 -14.69 15.87 4.47
C PHE A 304 -13.17 16.01 4.33
N SER A 305 -12.57 15.28 3.39
CA SER A 305 -11.13 15.33 3.13
C SER A 305 -10.67 16.70 2.63
N LEU A 306 -11.35 17.25 1.63
CA LEU A 306 -11.03 18.56 1.05
C LEU A 306 -11.14 19.68 2.09
N ARG A 307 -12.19 19.68 2.92
CA ARG A 307 -12.38 20.69 3.97
C ARG A 307 -11.21 20.69 4.97
N ILE A 308 -10.71 19.51 5.34
CA ILE A 308 -9.59 19.39 6.29
C ILE A 308 -8.28 19.79 5.63
N LEU A 309 -8.00 19.28 4.42
CA LEU A 309 -6.81 19.63 3.65
C LEU A 309 -6.75 21.13 3.37
N TYR A 310 -7.86 21.75 3.00
CA TYR A 310 -7.96 23.20 2.81
C TYR A 310 -7.58 23.98 4.07
N ARG A 311 -8.09 23.56 5.24
CA ARG A 311 -7.79 24.22 6.52
C ARG A 311 -6.32 24.05 6.96
N LYS A 312 -5.69 22.91 6.64
CA LYS A 312 -4.33 22.57 7.12
C LYS A 312 -3.20 23.05 6.21
N THR A 313 -3.41 23.18 4.91
CA THR A 313 -2.31 23.34 3.96
C THR A 313 -2.11 24.76 3.45
N HIS A 314 -2.98 25.70 3.71
CA HIS A 314 -2.94 27.03 3.05
C HIS A 314 -2.68 26.97 1.50
N LEU A 315 -2.84 25.77 0.92
CA LEU A 315 -2.57 25.51 -0.51
C LEU A 315 -3.38 26.44 -1.43
N TRP A 316 -4.57 26.81 -0.99
CA TRP A 316 -5.41 27.74 -1.75
C TRP A 316 -4.80 29.13 -1.82
N GLN A 317 -4.17 29.60 -0.76
CA GLN A 317 -3.46 30.88 -0.79
C GLN A 317 -2.24 30.84 -1.70
N ALA A 318 -1.53 29.71 -1.75
CA ALA A 318 -0.42 29.51 -2.67
C ALA A 318 -0.88 29.38 -4.13
N LEU A 319 -2.02 28.75 -4.40
CA LEU A 319 -2.64 28.66 -5.71
C LEU A 319 -3.19 30.02 -6.16
N LEU A 320 -3.94 30.73 -5.31
CA LEU A 320 -4.44 32.07 -5.62
C LEU A 320 -3.31 33.07 -5.88
N ARG A 321 -2.20 33.02 -5.14
CA ARG A 321 -1.01 33.84 -5.40
C ARG A 321 -0.34 33.52 -6.73
N ARG A 322 -0.45 32.30 -7.26
CA ARG A 322 0.02 31.95 -8.61
C ARG A 322 -0.91 32.47 -9.70
N PHE A 323 -2.24 32.40 -9.50
CA PHE A 323 -3.22 32.91 -10.47
C PHE A 323 -3.32 34.45 -10.52
N HIS A 324 -2.91 35.16 -9.45
CA HIS A 324 -2.87 36.63 -9.43
C HIS A 324 -1.53 37.21 -9.93
N ARG A 325 -0.60 36.38 -10.39
CA ARG A 325 0.67 36.80 -10.99
C ARG A 325 0.69 36.67 -12.52
N TYR A 326 -0.42 36.37 -13.11
CA TYR A 326 -0.72 36.45 -14.53
C TYR A 326 -1.95 37.36 -14.70
#